data_429d39071dcd68179f21b62dd61ff7cc
#
_entry.id   429d39071dcd68179f21b62dd61ff7cc
#
_cell.length_a   1.000
_cell.length_b   1.000
_cell.length_c   1.000
_cell.angle_alpha   90.00
_cell.angle_beta   90.00
_cell.angle_gamma   90.00
#
_symmetry.space_group_name_H-M   'P 1'
#
loop_
_entity.id
_entity.type
_entity.pdbx_description
1 polymer ?
#
loop_
_entity_poly.entity_id
_entity_poly.type
_entity_poly.pdbx_seq_one_letter_code
_entity_poly.pdbx_strand_id
1 'polypeptide(L)'
;MMENESYRNIFGTPNGTYEQQLAQNYSSAGNYYAISSQASLPNYLGILGGYYFHFKNTNNDPTKTNGINASNLLDLLEAKGLTWKSYNQDIPKPCYQKDFGPSNYTVHHDPFVYFNDIRHNDKRCDNVVGFDQLFTALRENNLPNFSFIVPNDFNNSHDTGSAYGDHWLSTFVPLIIHSPSFRSTVLFITYDEPSGNNHHGFGTGKYGVHGGRVPLILVSPFANMGFKSPDLYSPYSLLATVEKIFDLGTLGRGDATTTSMNDLFSK
;
A
#
# COMPACT_ATOMS: atom_id res chain seq x y z
N MET A 1 -1.86 -0.59 3.93
CA MET A 1 -1.10 0.68 3.83
C MET A 1 -1.33 1.45 5.10
N MET A 2 -0.27 1.84 5.81
CA MET A 2 -0.27 2.60 7.06
C MET A 2 0.23 4.01 6.78
N GLU A 3 0.19 4.91 7.77
CA GLU A 3 0.39 6.35 7.60
C GLU A 3 1.46 6.93 8.52
N ASN A 4 2.26 7.86 7.95
CA ASN A 4 3.07 8.86 8.67
C ASN A 4 4.09 8.32 9.68
N GLU A 5 4.69 7.15 9.45
CA GLU A 5 5.70 6.62 10.36
C GLU A 5 7.03 6.33 9.67
N SER A 6 8.09 6.91 10.20
CA SER A 6 9.44 6.66 9.72
C SER A 6 9.95 5.29 10.15
N TYR A 7 10.85 4.72 9.36
CA TYR A 7 11.52 3.45 9.68
C TYR A 7 12.04 3.39 11.12
N ARG A 8 12.62 4.50 11.62
CA ARG A 8 13.18 4.56 12.96
C ARG A 8 12.10 4.46 14.06
N ASN A 9 10.90 4.99 13.81
CA ASN A 9 9.83 4.95 14.80
C ASN A 9 9.32 3.53 15.03
N ILE A 10 9.38 2.68 14.02
CA ILE A 10 8.98 1.27 14.11
C ILE A 10 10.15 0.39 14.55
N PHE A 11 11.31 0.48 13.89
CA PHE A 11 12.43 -0.44 14.13
C PHE A 11 13.47 0.09 15.12
N GLY A 12 13.38 1.34 15.55
CA GLY A 12 14.33 1.96 16.48
C GLY A 12 13.77 2.26 17.87
N THR A 13 12.50 1.93 18.11
CA THR A 13 11.80 2.19 19.39
C THR A 13 10.94 0.99 19.80
N PRO A 14 10.45 0.94 21.05
CA PRO A 14 9.52 -0.12 21.47
C PRO A 14 8.09 0.05 20.91
N ASN A 15 7.80 1.10 20.14
CA ASN A 15 6.45 1.37 19.66
C ASN A 15 6.00 0.44 18.52
N GLY A 16 6.92 -0.20 17.80
CA GLY A 16 6.63 -1.14 16.72
C GLY A 16 6.94 -2.60 17.11
N THR A 17 6.60 -3.02 18.32
CA THR A 17 6.99 -4.35 18.84
C THR A 17 6.43 -5.49 17.98
N TYR A 18 5.18 -5.42 17.57
CA TYR A 18 4.57 -6.46 16.73
C TYR A 18 5.14 -6.46 15.32
N GLU A 19 5.33 -5.30 14.72
CA GLU A 19 5.95 -5.17 13.40
C GLU A 19 7.41 -5.66 13.40
N GLN A 20 8.15 -5.41 14.48
CA GLN A 20 9.51 -5.96 14.67
C GLN A 20 9.47 -7.50 14.73
N GLN A 21 8.48 -8.09 15.43
CA GLN A 21 8.29 -9.55 15.45
C GLN A 21 7.95 -10.10 14.08
N LEU A 22 7.08 -9.43 13.32
CA LEU A 22 6.78 -9.82 11.95
C LEU A 22 8.04 -9.79 11.06
N ALA A 23 8.85 -8.74 11.15
CA ALA A 23 10.10 -8.64 10.39
C ALA A 23 11.14 -9.70 10.78
N GLN A 24 11.14 -10.17 12.04
CA GLN A 24 11.99 -11.27 12.49
C GLN A 24 11.50 -12.64 12.03
N ASN A 25 10.18 -12.83 11.95
CA ASN A 25 9.56 -14.08 11.55
C ASN A 25 9.42 -14.25 10.03
N TYR A 26 9.39 -13.13 9.29
CA TYR A 26 9.24 -13.09 7.85
C TYR A 26 10.40 -12.29 7.23
N SER A 27 10.14 -11.40 6.27
CA SER A 27 11.20 -10.59 5.69
C SER A 27 10.85 -9.09 5.68
N SER A 28 11.86 -8.24 5.56
CA SER A 28 11.68 -6.79 5.55
C SER A 28 12.67 -6.09 4.63
N ALA A 29 12.31 -4.90 4.16
CA ALA A 29 13.21 -4.02 3.44
C ALA A 29 13.96 -3.11 4.41
N GLY A 30 15.29 -3.15 4.37
CA GLY A 30 16.13 -2.26 5.16
C GLY A 30 16.15 -0.83 4.63
N ASN A 31 15.84 -0.61 3.35
CA ASN A 31 15.95 0.66 2.66
C ASN A 31 14.76 0.88 1.71
N TYR A 32 13.56 1.02 2.26
CA TYR A 32 12.37 1.39 1.49
C TYR A 32 12.07 2.87 1.71
N TYR A 33 11.93 3.63 0.61
CA TYR A 33 11.80 5.08 0.63
C TYR A 33 10.54 5.54 -0.05
N ALA A 34 9.79 6.42 0.61
CA ALA A 34 8.63 7.09 0.06
C ALA A 34 8.98 7.99 -1.14
N ILE A 35 8.03 8.21 -2.02
CA ILE A 35 8.16 9.12 -3.17
C ILE A 35 8.17 10.57 -2.70
N SER A 36 7.25 10.89 -1.79
CA SER A 36 7.05 12.22 -1.20
C SER A 36 6.93 12.12 0.32
N SER A 37 7.33 13.17 1.03
CA SER A 37 7.09 13.40 2.45
C SER A 37 6.23 14.66 2.69
N GLN A 38 5.52 15.13 1.68
CA GLN A 38 4.71 16.34 1.72
C GLN A 38 3.22 16.07 1.48
N ALA A 39 2.89 14.85 1.10
CA ALA A 39 1.53 14.42 0.85
C ALA A 39 1.48 12.89 0.74
N SER A 40 0.45 12.28 1.29
CA SER A 40 0.22 10.83 1.27
C SER A 40 -0.09 10.30 -0.13
N LEU A 41 -0.99 10.96 -0.84
CA LEU A 41 -1.52 10.52 -2.14
C LEU A 41 -0.44 10.16 -3.20
N PRO A 42 0.67 10.92 -3.38
CA PRO A 42 1.75 10.54 -4.30
C PRO A 42 2.29 9.13 -4.08
N ASN A 43 2.40 8.70 -2.82
CA ASN A 43 2.94 7.41 -2.42
C ASN A 43 1.98 6.27 -2.78
N TYR A 44 0.69 6.46 -2.55
CA TYR A 44 -0.36 5.54 -2.96
C TYR A 44 -0.45 5.41 -4.47
N LEU A 45 -0.43 6.52 -5.20
CA LEU A 45 -0.44 6.54 -6.67
C LEU A 45 0.79 5.86 -7.28
N GLY A 46 1.92 5.94 -6.60
CA GLY A 46 3.15 5.25 -7.00
C GLY A 46 2.98 3.74 -7.06
N ILE A 47 2.23 3.16 -6.11
CA ILE A 47 1.96 1.71 -6.06
C ILE A 47 0.99 1.28 -7.17
N LEU A 48 -0.03 2.10 -7.49
CA LEU A 48 -1.03 1.72 -8.48
C LEU A 48 -0.66 2.11 -9.90
N GLY A 49 0.02 3.23 -10.06
CA GLY A 49 0.24 3.82 -11.37
C GLY A 49 1.69 4.02 -11.76
N GLY A 50 2.66 3.66 -10.93
CA GLY A 50 4.09 3.84 -11.21
C GLY A 50 4.52 5.31 -11.31
N TYR A 51 3.68 6.24 -10.88
CA TYR A 51 3.95 7.68 -10.91
C TYR A 51 2.98 8.44 -10.01
N TYR A 52 3.38 9.64 -9.54
CA TYR A 52 2.52 10.52 -8.73
C TYR A 52 1.62 11.43 -9.57
N PHE A 53 1.76 11.40 -10.91
CA PHE A 53 1.00 12.24 -11.86
C PHE A 53 1.12 13.74 -11.51
N HIS A 54 0.02 14.47 -11.46
CA HIS A 54 0.02 15.88 -11.06
C HIS A 54 -0.17 16.11 -9.55
N PHE A 55 -0.10 15.03 -8.74
CA PHE A 55 -0.32 15.07 -7.29
C PHE A 55 0.98 15.09 -6.47
N LYS A 56 2.11 15.52 -7.03
CA LYS A 56 3.44 15.40 -6.41
C LYS A 56 3.51 15.83 -4.94
N ASN A 57 2.83 16.91 -4.56
CA ASN A 57 2.87 17.51 -3.22
C ASN A 57 1.46 17.92 -2.77
N THR A 58 0.43 17.15 -3.08
CA THR A 58 -0.94 17.50 -2.78
C THR A 58 -1.83 16.28 -2.56
N ASN A 59 -2.75 16.42 -1.64
CA ASN A 59 -3.84 15.51 -1.32
C ASN A 59 -5.19 16.04 -1.83
N ASN A 60 -5.22 16.77 -2.93
CA ASN A 60 -6.45 17.34 -3.46
C ASN A 60 -7.53 16.26 -3.64
N ASP A 61 -8.72 16.58 -3.15
CA ASP A 61 -9.94 15.77 -3.31
C ASP A 61 -10.16 15.40 -4.80
N PRO A 62 -10.46 14.14 -5.13
CA PRO A 62 -10.62 13.68 -6.52
C PRO A 62 -11.72 14.44 -7.26
N THR A 63 -12.77 14.90 -6.54
CA THR A 63 -13.88 15.67 -7.16
C THR A 63 -13.48 17.11 -7.53
N LYS A 64 -12.34 17.59 -7.05
CA LYS A 64 -11.78 18.93 -7.34
C LYS A 64 -10.68 18.88 -8.40
N THR A 65 -10.46 17.73 -9.02
CA THR A 65 -9.42 17.52 -10.02
C THR A 65 -10.00 16.89 -11.29
N ASN A 66 -9.26 16.97 -12.39
CA ASN A 66 -9.62 16.29 -13.63
C ASN A 66 -9.41 14.77 -13.56
N GLY A 67 -8.90 14.25 -12.42
CA GLY A 67 -8.53 12.85 -12.26
C GLY A 67 -7.34 12.44 -13.13
N ILE A 68 -7.11 11.14 -13.18
CA ILE A 68 -5.99 10.55 -13.91
C ILE A 68 -6.54 9.75 -15.10
N ASN A 69 -6.09 10.10 -16.31
CA ASN A 69 -6.37 9.36 -17.55
C ASN A 69 -5.09 8.64 -17.98
N ALA A 70 -4.73 7.59 -17.24
CA ALA A 70 -3.55 6.77 -17.53
C ALA A 70 -3.83 5.33 -17.10
N SER A 71 -3.20 4.37 -17.76
CA SER A 71 -3.25 2.97 -17.34
C SER A 71 -2.73 2.81 -15.90
N ASN A 72 -3.20 1.79 -15.22
CA ASN A 72 -2.85 1.48 -13.85
C ASN A 72 -2.71 -0.04 -13.66
N LEU A 73 -2.30 -0.48 -12.47
CA LEU A 73 -2.11 -1.89 -12.15
C LEU A 73 -3.38 -2.73 -12.43
N LEU A 74 -4.56 -2.14 -12.22
CA LEU A 74 -5.82 -2.87 -12.36
C LEU A 74 -6.13 -3.21 -13.81
N ASP A 75 -5.72 -2.34 -14.76
CA ASP A 75 -5.82 -2.65 -16.18
C ASP A 75 -4.99 -3.86 -16.56
N LEU A 76 -3.77 -3.98 -15.99
CA LEU A 76 -2.90 -5.12 -16.21
C LEU A 76 -3.48 -6.40 -15.60
N LEU A 77 -4.02 -6.32 -14.38
CA LEU A 77 -4.68 -7.44 -13.71
C LEU A 77 -5.90 -7.93 -14.50
N GLU A 78 -6.80 -7.02 -14.87
CA GLU A 78 -8.00 -7.34 -15.65
C GLU A 78 -7.68 -7.91 -17.03
N ALA A 79 -6.64 -7.42 -17.70
CA ALA A 79 -6.17 -7.97 -18.97
C ALA A 79 -5.70 -9.44 -18.86
N LYS A 80 -5.27 -9.87 -17.68
CA LYS A 80 -4.92 -11.27 -17.36
C LYS A 80 -6.10 -12.07 -16.77
N GLY A 81 -7.30 -11.47 -16.67
CA GLY A 81 -8.45 -12.12 -16.05
C GLY A 81 -8.36 -12.24 -14.54
N LEU A 82 -7.50 -11.46 -13.89
CA LEU A 82 -7.31 -11.44 -12.44
C LEU A 82 -8.24 -10.45 -11.78
N THR A 83 -8.63 -10.76 -10.55
CA THR A 83 -9.57 -9.96 -9.76
C THR A 83 -8.85 -9.06 -8.76
N TRP A 84 -9.47 -7.94 -8.42
CA TRP A 84 -8.94 -6.99 -7.45
C TRP A 84 -10.03 -6.35 -6.60
N LYS A 85 -9.67 -5.90 -5.39
CA LYS A 85 -10.49 -5.02 -4.55
C LYS A 85 -9.60 -4.04 -3.77
N SER A 86 -10.15 -2.84 -3.54
CA SER A 86 -9.72 -1.92 -2.50
C SER A 86 -10.64 -2.06 -1.31
N TYR A 87 -10.06 -2.31 -0.14
CA TYR A 87 -10.78 -2.39 1.13
C TYR A 87 -10.40 -1.19 1.99
N ASN A 88 -11.32 -0.25 2.13
CA ASN A 88 -11.11 0.98 2.88
C ASN A 88 -11.96 0.93 4.14
N GLN A 89 -11.31 0.96 5.30
CA GLN A 89 -12.03 0.93 6.56
C GLN A 89 -12.96 2.15 6.68
N ASP A 90 -14.20 1.89 7.06
CA ASP A 90 -15.24 2.89 7.33
C ASP A 90 -15.61 3.79 6.13
N ILE A 91 -15.29 3.37 4.91
CA ILE A 91 -15.84 4.00 3.71
C ILE A 91 -17.37 3.93 3.77
N PRO A 92 -18.10 5.07 3.62
CA PRO A 92 -19.56 5.08 3.85
C PRO A 92 -20.38 4.34 2.79
N LYS A 93 -19.83 4.19 1.60
CA LYS A 93 -20.41 3.40 0.50
C LYS A 93 -19.32 3.10 -0.54
N PRO A 94 -19.53 2.12 -1.44
CA PRO A 94 -18.57 1.85 -2.52
C PRO A 94 -18.20 3.10 -3.30
N CYS A 95 -16.90 3.23 -3.62
CA CYS A 95 -16.34 4.30 -4.46
C CYS A 95 -16.65 5.73 -3.96
N TYR A 96 -16.69 5.94 -2.65
CA TYR A 96 -16.97 7.25 -2.08
C TYR A 96 -15.79 8.20 -2.31
N GLN A 97 -16.08 9.38 -2.88
CA GLN A 97 -15.05 10.27 -3.43
C GLN A 97 -14.82 11.54 -2.59
N LYS A 98 -15.08 11.49 -1.30
CA LYS A 98 -14.88 12.62 -0.36
C LYS A 98 -14.44 12.10 1.00
N ASP A 99 -13.88 12.97 1.81
CA ASP A 99 -13.65 12.65 3.21
C ASP A 99 -14.98 12.41 3.93
N PHE A 100 -14.97 11.52 4.92
CA PHE A 100 -16.12 11.27 5.77
C PHE A 100 -15.70 11.29 7.24
N GLY A 101 -15.66 12.49 7.81
CA GLY A 101 -15.21 12.75 9.18
C GLY A 101 -15.83 11.91 10.28
N PRO A 102 -17.15 11.59 10.25
CA PRO A 102 -17.75 10.74 11.29
C PRO A 102 -17.16 9.34 11.43
N SER A 103 -16.51 8.83 10.39
CA SER A 103 -15.88 7.50 10.40
C SER A 103 -14.35 7.53 10.21
N ASN A 104 -13.75 8.72 10.09
CA ASN A 104 -12.32 8.91 9.83
C ASN A 104 -11.82 8.24 8.54
N TYR A 105 -12.71 8.12 7.55
CA TYR A 105 -12.35 7.76 6.19
C TYR A 105 -11.81 9.00 5.46
N THR A 106 -10.61 8.87 4.95
CA THR A 106 -9.91 9.94 4.21
C THR A 106 -9.73 9.53 2.75
N VAL A 107 -10.29 10.31 1.84
CA VAL A 107 -10.37 9.96 0.41
C VAL A 107 -9.00 9.92 -0.27
N HIS A 108 -8.04 10.71 0.17
CA HIS A 108 -6.70 10.69 -0.43
C HIS A 108 -5.85 9.47 -0.03
N HIS A 109 -6.35 8.64 0.89
CA HIS A 109 -5.82 7.31 1.17
C HIS A 109 -6.45 6.22 0.28
N ASP A 110 -7.45 6.57 -0.55
CA ASP A 110 -8.06 5.70 -1.56
C ASP A 110 -7.63 6.11 -2.97
N PRO A 111 -6.47 5.67 -3.47
CA PRO A 111 -5.93 6.11 -4.76
C PRO A 111 -6.77 5.66 -5.96
N PHE A 112 -7.65 4.68 -5.79
CA PHE A 112 -8.47 4.11 -6.86
C PHE A 112 -9.42 5.14 -7.45
N VAL A 113 -10.07 5.94 -6.60
CA VAL A 113 -11.04 6.96 -7.03
C VAL A 113 -10.42 8.18 -7.72
N TYR A 114 -9.09 8.23 -7.84
CA TYR A 114 -8.39 9.25 -8.63
C TYR A 114 -8.25 8.88 -10.10
N PHE A 115 -8.38 7.62 -10.47
CA PHE A 115 -8.39 7.17 -11.86
C PHE A 115 -9.79 7.28 -12.48
N ASN A 116 -9.89 7.97 -13.62
CA ASN A 116 -11.17 8.24 -14.27
C ASN A 116 -11.86 6.98 -14.79
N ASP A 117 -11.08 5.99 -15.23
CA ASP A 117 -11.56 4.68 -15.67
C ASP A 117 -12.09 3.80 -14.54
N ILE A 118 -11.80 4.14 -13.28
CA ILE A 118 -12.39 3.51 -12.09
C ILE A 118 -13.59 4.31 -11.63
N ARG A 119 -13.41 5.58 -11.26
CA ARG A 119 -14.46 6.37 -10.62
C ARG A 119 -15.70 6.65 -11.50
N HIS A 120 -15.58 6.50 -12.81
CA HIS A 120 -16.68 6.66 -13.78
C HIS A 120 -17.15 5.32 -14.38
N ASN A 121 -16.78 4.20 -13.74
CA ASN A 121 -17.17 2.86 -14.16
C ASN A 121 -17.79 2.11 -12.97
N ASP A 122 -19.10 1.93 -13.00
CA ASP A 122 -19.83 1.31 -11.89
C ASP A 122 -19.28 -0.06 -11.49
N LYS A 123 -18.92 -0.91 -12.46
CA LYS A 123 -18.35 -2.24 -12.18
C LYS A 123 -17.01 -2.18 -11.48
N ARG A 124 -16.15 -1.22 -11.80
CA ARG A 124 -14.88 -1.01 -11.13
C ARG A 124 -15.09 -0.35 -9.77
N CYS A 125 -16.02 0.59 -9.65
CA CYS A 125 -16.43 1.19 -8.39
C CYS A 125 -16.91 0.17 -7.37
N ASP A 126 -17.61 -0.90 -7.79
CA ASP A 126 -18.07 -2.00 -6.94
C ASP A 126 -16.91 -2.81 -6.31
N ASN A 127 -15.66 -2.58 -6.73
CA ASN A 127 -14.47 -3.16 -6.13
C ASN A 127 -13.81 -2.26 -5.06
N VAL A 128 -14.26 -1.02 -4.90
CA VAL A 128 -13.77 -0.08 -3.88
C VAL A 128 -14.75 -0.07 -2.72
N VAL A 129 -14.49 -0.87 -1.69
CA VAL A 129 -15.47 -1.29 -0.68
C VAL A 129 -14.94 -1.18 0.75
N GLY A 130 -15.80 -1.50 1.73
CA GLY A 130 -15.49 -1.49 3.15
C GLY A 130 -14.89 -2.80 3.69
N PHE A 131 -14.43 -2.76 4.94
CA PHE A 131 -13.84 -3.91 5.64
C PHE A 131 -14.83 -5.04 5.92
N ASP A 132 -16.13 -4.79 5.92
CA ASP A 132 -17.16 -5.82 5.98
C ASP A 132 -17.01 -6.86 4.87
N GLN A 133 -16.70 -6.40 3.65
CA GLN A 133 -16.42 -7.28 2.53
C GLN A 133 -15.07 -8.00 2.66
N LEU A 134 -14.04 -7.35 3.24
CA LEU A 134 -12.77 -8.01 3.52
C LEU A 134 -12.92 -9.16 4.52
N PHE A 135 -13.63 -8.92 5.62
CA PHE A 135 -13.88 -9.96 6.62
C PHE A 135 -14.71 -11.12 6.07
N THR A 136 -15.66 -10.81 5.20
CA THR A 136 -16.42 -11.83 4.47
C THR A 136 -15.52 -12.64 3.55
N ALA A 137 -14.69 -12.00 2.74
CA ALA A 137 -13.77 -12.67 1.83
C ALA A 137 -12.73 -13.56 2.55
N LEU A 138 -12.21 -13.12 3.70
CA LEU A 138 -11.32 -13.91 4.54
C LEU A 138 -12.01 -15.17 5.10
N ARG A 139 -13.22 -15.01 5.63
CA ARG A 139 -14.02 -16.10 6.21
C ARG A 139 -14.41 -17.13 5.16
N GLU A 140 -14.76 -16.68 3.96
CA GLU A 140 -15.21 -17.51 2.84
C GLU A 140 -14.07 -18.05 1.97
N ASN A 141 -12.82 -17.73 2.31
CA ASN A 141 -11.64 -18.08 1.50
C ASN A 141 -11.76 -17.62 0.05
N ASN A 142 -12.24 -16.40 -0.15
CA ASN A 142 -12.54 -15.81 -1.45
C ASN A 142 -11.92 -14.40 -1.61
N LEU A 143 -10.65 -14.27 -1.20
CA LEU A 143 -9.89 -13.04 -1.49
C LEU A 143 -9.66 -12.90 -3.00
N PRO A 144 -9.76 -11.70 -3.56
CA PRO A 144 -9.33 -11.45 -4.94
C PRO A 144 -7.81 -11.66 -5.09
N ASN A 145 -7.35 -11.77 -6.32
CA ASN A 145 -5.93 -11.91 -6.60
C ASN A 145 -5.10 -10.75 -6.05
N PHE A 146 -5.59 -9.52 -6.17
CA PHE A 146 -4.98 -8.33 -5.58
C PHE A 146 -5.94 -7.64 -4.61
N SER A 147 -5.47 -7.39 -3.39
CA SER A 147 -6.20 -6.69 -2.33
C SER A 147 -5.38 -5.51 -1.85
N PHE A 148 -5.94 -4.31 -1.92
CA PHE A 148 -5.35 -3.11 -1.32
C PHE A 148 -6.13 -2.76 -0.05
N ILE A 149 -5.46 -2.73 1.10
CA ILE A 149 -6.12 -2.60 2.41
C ILE A 149 -5.67 -1.30 3.07
N VAL A 150 -6.64 -0.42 3.38
CA VAL A 150 -6.42 0.88 3.98
C VAL A 150 -7.24 1.00 5.27
N PRO A 151 -6.60 0.99 6.44
CA PRO A 151 -7.29 1.30 7.70
C PRO A 151 -7.74 2.76 7.72
N ASN A 152 -8.70 3.10 8.60
CA ASN A 152 -9.08 4.50 8.86
C ASN A 152 -7.95 5.27 9.57
N ASP A 153 -8.06 6.59 9.69
CA ASP A 153 -7.00 7.46 10.22
C ASP A 153 -6.63 7.20 11.68
N PHE A 154 -7.49 6.56 12.47
CA PHE A 154 -7.12 6.09 13.80
C PHE A 154 -6.23 4.85 13.74
N ASN A 155 -6.60 3.89 12.90
CA ASN A 155 -5.98 2.56 12.87
C ASN A 155 -4.72 2.53 12.00
N ASN A 156 -4.57 3.47 11.07
CA ASN A 156 -3.39 3.54 10.18
C ASN A 156 -2.19 4.29 10.79
N SER A 157 -2.28 4.80 12.00
CA SER A 157 -1.30 5.64 12.72
C SER A 157 -1.38 7.13 12.46
N HIS A 158 -2.14 7.62 11.48
CA HIS A 158 -2.19 9.03 11.11
C HIS A 158 -2.53 9.94 12.31
N ASP A 159 -3.64 9.66 13.00
CA ASP A 159 -4.13 10.46 14.12
C ASP A 159 -3.62 9.97 15.50
N THR A 160 -3.03 8.78 15.55
CA THR A 160 -2.75 8.08 16.82
C THR A 160 -1.28 7.73 17.05
N GLY A 161 -0.49 7.68 15.97
CA GLY A 161 0.93 7.35 16.01
C GLY A 161 1.25 5.86 16.07
N SER A 162 2.56 5.55 15.98
CA SER A 162 3.09 4.20 15.75
C SER A 162 2.67 3.14 16.76
N ALA A 163 2.61 3.48 18.05
CA ALA A 163 2.24 2.49 19.07
C ALA A 163 0.79 1.99 18.93
N TYR A 164 -0.12 2.87 18.52
CA TYR A 164 -1.51 2.50 18.29
C TYR A 164 -1.65 1.68 17.02
N GLY A 165 -1.01 2.10 15.91
CA GLY A 165 -1.02 1.35 14.66
C GLY A 165 -0.42 -0.04 14.80
N ASP A 166 0.71 -0.19 15.52
CA ASP A 166 1.33 -1.48 15.84
C ASP A 166 0.38 -2.38 16.63
N HIS A 167 -0.31 -1.82 17.63
CA HIS A 167 -1.32 -2.54 18.39
C HIS A 167 -2.48 -2.98 17.49
N TRP A 168 -2.99 -2.09 16.63
CA TRP A 168 -4.05 -2.45 15.68
C TRP A 168 -3.59 -3.56 14.72
N LEU A 169 -2.38 -3.47 14.16
CA LEU A 169 -1.80 -4.53 13.33
C LEU A 169 -1.71 -5.86 14.08
N SER A 170 -1.40 -5.85 15.38
CA SER A 170 -1.34 -7.07 16.20
C SER A 170 -2.70 -7.78 16.35
N THR A 171 -3.79 -7.09 16.14
CA THR A 171 -5.15 -7.67 16.13
C THR A 171 -5.64 -8.01 14.73
N PHE A 172 -5.23 -7.26 13.73
CA PHE A 172 -5.71 -7.38 12.36
C PHE A 172 -4.93 -8.42 11.53
N VAL A 173 -3.61 -8.37 11.55
CA VAL A 173 -2.75 -9.26 10.73
C VAL A 173 -2.97 -10.75 11.03
N PRO A 174 -3.21 -11.18 12.28
CA PRO A 174 -3.57 -12.56 12.60
C PRO A 174 -4.81 -13.07 11.87
N LEU A 175 -5.79 -12.20 11.54
CA LEU A 175 -6.98 -12.60 10.79
C LEU A 175 -6.61 -13.07 9.37
N ILE A 176 -5.58 -12.48 8.79
CA ILE A 176 -5.04 -12.88 7.46
C ILE A 176 -4.17 -14.13 7.61
N ILE A 177 -3.23 -14.13 8.54
CA ILE A 177 -2.28 -15.26 8.75
C ILE A 177 -3.02 -16.57 9.06
N HIS A 178 -4.09 -16.51 9.83
CA HIS A 178 -4.88 -17.70 10.19
C HIS A 178 -5.98 -18.03 9.18
N SER A 179 -6.16 -17.22 8.13
CA SER A 179 -7.14 -17.55 7.08
C SER A 179 -6.62 -18.68 6.19
N PRO A 180 -7.52 -19.50 5.60
CA PRO A 180 -7.12 -20.52 4.62
C PRO A 180 -6.40 -19.94 3.40
N SER A 181 -6.66 -18.68 3.05
CA SER A 181 -6.02 -17.98 1.92
C SER A 181 -4.54 -17.71 2.16
N PHE A 182 -4.05 -17.69 3.40
CA PHE A 182 -2.67 -17.32 3.71
C PHE A 182 -1.64 -18.21 3.01
N ARG A 183 -1.98 -19.46 2.75
CA ARG A 183 -1.08 -20.42 2.06
C ARG A 183 -0.60 -19.95 0.68
N SER A 184 -1.32 -19.06 0.04
CA SER A 184 -1.00 -18.47 -1.26
C SER A 184 -0.99 -16.93 -1.23
N THR A 185 -0.87 -16.33 -0.05
CA THR A 185 -0.91 -14.88 0.14
C THR A 185 0.47 -14.31 0.37
N VAL A 186 0.73 -13.18 -0.23
CA VAL A 186 1.83 -12.28 0.08
C VAL A 186 1.23 -10.98 0.62
N LEU A 187 1.45 -10.70 1.89
CA LEU A 187 1.00 -9.45 2.53
C LEU A 187 2.20 -8.51 2.67
N PHE A 188 2.12 -7.34 2.04
CA PHE A 188 3.04 -6.24 2.29
C PHE A 188 2.42 -5.28 3.30
N ILE A 189 3.15 -4.96 4.37
CA ILE A 189 2.80 -3.91 5.33
C ILE A 189 3.80 -2.79 5.13
N THR A 190 3.33 -1.61 4.79
CA THR A 190 4.18 -0.44 4.57
C THR A 190 3.45 0.85 4.95
N TYR A 191 4.22 1.91 5.06
CA TYR A 191 3.76 3.27 5.35
C TYR A 191 3.95 4.13 4.09
N ASP A 192 3.11 5.15 3.96
CA ASP A 192 3.13 6.07 2.83
C ASP A 192 4.31 7.03 2.87
N GLU A 193 4.46 7.75 3.98
CA GLU A 193 5.53 8.72 4.20
C GLU A 193 6.02 8.68 5.66
N PRO A 194 7.24 9.19 5.95
CA PRO A 194 7.75 9.24 7.32
C PRO A 194 7.09 10.37 8.13
N SER A 195 7.03 10.21 9.44
CA SER A 195 6.72 11.31 10.33
C SER A 195 7.82 12.40 10.28
N GLY A 196 7.40 13.66 10.26
CA GLY A 196 8.29 14.82 10.25
C GLY A 196 9.00 15.07 8.91
N ASN A 197 9.86 16.10 8.89
CA ASN A 197 10.59 16.52 7.69
C ASN A 197 11.82 15.65 7.42
N ASN A 198 11.61 14.45 6.91
CA ASN A 198 12.69 13.56 6.50
C ASN A 198 12.70 13.40 4.97
N HIS A 199 13.56 14.16 4.30
CA HIS A 199 13.62 14.27 2.83
C HIS A 199 14.79 13.47 2.22
N HIS A 200 15.19 12.37 2.82
CA HIS A 200 16.24 11.53 2.26
C HIS A 200 15.65 10.48 1.31
N GLY A 201 16.36 10.19 0.22
CA GLY A 201 15.93 9.22 -0.76
C GLY A 201 17.01 8.93 -1.79
N PHE A 202 16.64 8.38 -2.93
CA PHE A 202 17.55 7.99 -4.01
C PHE A 202 16.93 8.21 -5.39
N GLY A 203 17.78 8.10 -6.40
CA GLY A 203 17.40 8.34 -7.79
C GLY A 203 17.27 9.83 -8.13
N THR A 204 17.17 10.11 -9.41
CA THR A 204 17.05 11.47 -9.96
C THR A 204 15.97 11.53 -11.03
N GLY A 205 15.57 12.75 -11.40
CA GLY A 205 14.60 12.96 -12.47
C GLY A 205 13.17 12.59 -12.08
N LYS A 206 12.39 12.19 -13.07
CA LYS A 206 10.94 12.00 -12.97
C LYS A 206 10.51 10.93 -11.95
N TYR A 207 11.34 9.92 -11.74
CA TYR A 207 11.06 8.77 -10.86
C TYR A 207 11.98 8.71 -9.63
N GLY A 208 12.64 9.80 -9.30
CA GLY A 208 13.39 9.90 -8.04
C GLY A 208 12.44 9.85 -6.83
N VAL A 209 12.89 9.23 -5.75
CA VAL A 209 12.15 9.11 -4.49
C VAL A 209 12.88 9.87 -3.40
N HIS A 210 12.21 10.80 -2.76
CA HIS A 210 12.81 11.76 -1.82
C HIS A 210 11.96 11.95 -0.55
N GLY A 211 10.98 11.06 -0.34
CA GLY A 211 10.03 11.15 0.76
C GLY A 211 10.53 10.63 2.10
N GLY A 212 11.78 10.12 2.15
CA GLY A 212 12.33 9.56 3.38
C GLY A 212 12.05 8.07 3.55
N ARG A 213 12.74 7.47 4.54
CA ARG A 213 12.74 6.04 4.77
C ARG A 213 11.56 5.60 5.65
N VAL A 214 10.76 4.68 5.16
CA VAL A 214 9.60 4.10 5.84
C VAL A 214 9.73 2.58 5.99
N PRO A 215 8.97 1.94 6.91
CA PRO A 215 8.96 0.48 7.02
C PRO A 215 8.35 -0.20 5.80
N LEU A 216 8.87 -1.38 5.46
CA LEU A 216 8.20 -2.37 4.62
C LEU A 216 8.51 -3.76 5.16
N ILE A 217 7.45 -4.52 5.44
CA ILE A 217 7.51 -5.91 5.92
C ILE A 217 6.72 -6.77 4.92
N LEU A 218 7.28 -7.89 4.53
CA LEU A 218 6.62 -8.92 3.73
C LEU A 218 6.26 -10.08 4.64
N VAL A 219 4.98 -10.38 4.77
CA VAL A 219 4.43 -11.48 5.59
C VAL A 219 3.83 -12.52 4.64
N SER A 220 4.45 -13.69 4.58
CA SER A 220 4.05 -14.74 3.64
C SER A 220 4.70 -16.08 4.02
N PRO A 221 4.09 -17.23 3.68
CA PRO A 221 4.77 -18.52 3.71
C PRO A 221 5.99 -18.59 2.77
N PHE A 222 6.05 -17.70 1.79
CA PHE A 222 7.14 -17.61 0.81
C PHE A 222 8.24 -16.62 1.22
N ALA A 223 8.16 -16.01 2.40
CA ALA A 223 9.15 -15.04 2.86
C ALA A 223 10.52 -15.68 3.12
N ASN A 224 11.58 -14.96 2.81
CA ASN A 224 12.94 -15.29 3.25
C ASN A 224 13.06 -14.95 4.75
N MET A 225 12.77 -15.94 5.60
CA MET A 225 12.55 -15.74 7.05
C MET A 225 13.73 -15.07 7.75
N GLY A 226 13.45 -14.02 8.51
CA GLY A 226 14.44 -13.23 9.25
C GLY A 226 15.35 -12.36 8.37
N PHE A 227 15.14 -12.38 7.05
CA PHE A 227 15.96 -11.61 6.13
C PHE A 227 15.55 -10.13 6.08
N LYS A 228 16.54 -9.27 6.14
CA LYS A 228 16.39 -7.84 5.91
C LYS A 228 17.20 -7.43 4.68
N SER A 229 16.50 -7.08 3.61
CA SER A 229 17.14 -6.63 2.37
C SER A 229 17.94 -5.35 2.57
N PRO A 230 19.18 -5.29 2.09
CA PRO A 230 19.96 -4.05 2.03
C PRO A 230 19.65 -3.20 0.79
N ASP A 231 18.89 -3.71 -0.17
CA ASP A 231 18.62 -3.05 -1.44
C ASP A 231 17.72 -1.82 -1.29
N LEU A 232 17.81 -0.92 -2.27
CA LEU A 232 17.03 0.32 -2.32
C LEU A 232 15.68 0.05 -3.00
N TYR A 233 14.60 0.27 -2.27
CA TYR A 233 13.23 0.06 -2.72
C TYR A 233 12.34 1.29 -2.52
N SER A 234 11.20 1.28 -3.20
CA SER A 234 10.21 2.35 -3.17
C SER A 234 8.81 1.82 -3.53
N PRO A 235 7.76 2.65 -3.50
CA PRO A 235 6.44 2.28 -4.03
C PRO A 235 6.47 1.75 -5.47
N TYR A 236 7.41 2.23 -6.29
CA TYR A 236 7.62 1.69 -7.63
C TYR A 236 8.16 0.25 -7.62
N SER A 237 9.04 -0.07 -6.67
CA SER A 237 9.54 -1.44 -6.48
C SER A 237 8.45 -2.39 -6.01
N LEU A 238 7.51 -1.90 -5.18
CA LEU A 238 6.35 -2.68 -4.76
C LEU A 238 5.44 -2.98 -5.96
N LEU A 239 5.14 -1.99 -6.80
CA LEU A 239 4.40 -2.18 -8.04
C LEU A 239 5.10 -3.22 -8.95
N ALA A 240 6.39 -3.04 -9.24
CA ALA A 240 7.17 -3.97 -10.05
C ALA A 240 7.20 -5.40 -9.49
N THR A 241 7.11 -5.53 -8.15
CA THR A 241 7.02 -6.84 -7.49
C THR A 241 5.65 -7.49 -7.72
N VAL A 242 4.56 -6.73 -7.60
CA VAL A 242 3.20 -7.22 -7.90
C VAL A 242 3.07 -7.61 -9.37
N GLU A 243 3.58 -6.76 -10.28
CA GLU A 243 3.62 -7.05 -11.72
C GLU A 243 4.35 -8.36 -12.01
N LYS A 244 5.47 -8.60 -11.32
CA LYS A 244 6.23 -9.84 -11.47
C LYS A 244 5.54 -11.06 -10.88
N ILE A 245 4.90 -10.95 -9.71
CA ILE A 245 4.15 -12.05 -9.08
C ILE A 245 3.08 -12.58 -10.02
N PHE A 246 2.39 -11.69 -10.74
CA PHE A 246 1.28 -12.05 -11.64
C PHE A 246 1.66 -12.11 -13.12
N ASP A 247 2.93 -11.91 -13.47
CA ASP A 247 3.42 -11.88 -14.86
C ASP A 247 2.62 -10.89 -15.73
N LEU A 248 2.49 -9.65 -15.26
CA LEU A 248 1.65 -8.63 -15.90
C LEU A 248 2.36 -7.81 -16.98
N GLY A 249 3.68 -7.88 -17.06
CA GLY A 249 4.48 -6.92 -17.79
C GLY A 249 4.73 -5.67 -16.94
N THR A 250 4.67 -4.48 -17.52
CA THR A 250 4.98 -3.21 -16.85
C THR A 250 4.10 -2.08 -17.38
N LEU A 251 3.82 -1.09 -16.53
CA LEU A 251 3.18 0.16 -16.94
C LEU A 251 4.13 1.10 -17.71
N GLY A 252 5.44 0.81 -17.71
CA GLY A 252 6.45 1.60 -18.42
C GLY A 252 6.78 2.93 -17.74
N ARG A 253 6.62 3.04 -16.43
CA ARG A 253 6.91 4.23 -15.63
C ARG A 253 7.98 3.96 -14.57
N GLY A 254 7.78 4.35 -13.31
CA GLY A 254 8.72 4.10 -12.21
C GLY A 254 8.96 2.61 -11.97
N ASP A 255 7.94 1.79 -12.19
CA ASP A 255 7.97 0.33 -12.19
C ASP A 255 9.03 -0.26 -13.13
N ALA A 256 9.15 0.30 -14.34
CA ALA A 256 10.12 -0.16 -15.34
C ALA A 256 11.57 0.28 -15.06
N THR A 257 11.77 1.21 -14.12
CA THR A 257 13.08 1.78 -13.80
C THR A 257 13.67 1.31 -12.48
N THR A 258 13.00 0.41 -11.81
CA THR A 258 13.36 -0.08 -10.47
C THR A 258 13.50 -1.60 -10.42
N THR A 259 14.07 -2.10 -9.33
CA THR A 259 14.20 -3.53 -9.08
C THR A 259 13.01 -4.04 -8.25
N SER A 260 12.43 -5.17 -8.65
CA SER A 260 11.43 -5.88 -7.85
C SER A 260 12.08 -6.52 -6.61
N MET A 261 11.34 -6.65 -5.52
CA MET A 261 11.80 -7.10 -4.20
C MET A 261 11.94 -8.63 -4.11
N ASN A 262 12.63 -9.26 -5.09
CA ASN A 262 12.71 -10.73 -5.17
C ASN A 262 13.49 -11.37 -4.02
N ASP A 263 14.44 -10.67 -3.45
CA ASP A 263 15.27 -11.15 -2.35
C ASP A 263 14.51 -11.30 -1.02
N LEU A 264 13.35 -10.64 -0.90
CA LEU A 264 12.45 -10.85 0.24
C LEU A 264 11.78 -12.22 0.23
N PHE A 265 11.81 -12.94 -0.88
CA PHE A 265 11.23 -14.28 -1.02
C PHE A 265 12.29 -15.36 -0.86
N SER A 266 11.89 -16.50 -0.27
CA SER A 266 12.72 -17.71 -0.24
C SER A 266 12.91 -18.25 -1.66
N LYS A 267 14.09 -18.82 -1.92
CA LYS A 267 14.41 -19.45 -3.22
C LYS A 267 13.71 -20.80 -3.37
#